data_030b065544afb53ebb00532bd381e455
#
_entry.id   030b065544afb53ebb00532bd381e455
#
_cell.length_a   1.000
_cell.length_b   1.000
_cell.length_c   1.000
_cell.angle_alpha   90.00
_cell.angle_beta   90.00
_cell.angle_gamma   90.00
#
_symmetry.space_group_name_H-M   'P 1'
#
loop_
_entity.id
_entity.type
_entity.pdbx_description
1 polymer ?
#
loop_
_entity_poly.entity_id
_entity_poly.type
_entity_poly.pdbx_seq_one_letter_code
_entity_poly.pdbx_strand_id
1 'polypeptide(L)'
;VYAVDDEATLVELPKSVFEADCEKELGLHNAELNTTPNTLTKEGITTQADALAASYESTREAAREAGCEIVLDAMWTVPPAEGTESYFGAVDRDDGVLIADNMARSPRYSAIDTDILEKAGGSVSLSVPGAEVSFPTILVESLTSSIQPHLQIPDSEAFPQAYNAAIATLGPVLALTTNSPLLPVDLYDVDDPEALLDETHHELRIDVFEQSINGAFHKVKFPDKIDEATDVLDLLAADHTVAPFLREWLAEGPRETFADDYWELSHKRGTYWRWLRAVTGGQPVGDGNEQSIRIEYRPIPTQPTVEDIISVQCLVTGLIRGLMAVDHPVTELDQSTAE
;
A
#
# COMPACT_ATOMS: atom_id res chain seq x y z
N VAL A 1 -2.30 7.38 6.68
CA VAL A 1 -2.05 8.54 7.56
C VAL A 1 -1.06 8.18 8.65
N TYR A 2 -0.37 9.16 9.24
CA TYR A 2 0.51 8.98 10.37
C TYR A 2 0.31 10.08 11.43
N ALA A 3 0.85 9.86 12.64
CA ALA A 3 0.67 10.77 13.76
C ALA A 3 1.95 11.53 14.14
N VAL A 4 1.78 12.79 14.51
CA VAL A 4 2.83 13.64 15.08
C VAL A 4 2.33 14.32 16.37
N ASP A 5 3.26 14.69 17.24
CA ASP A 5 2.97 15.50 18.42
C ASP A 5 3.01 17.03 18.12
N ASP A 6 2.84 17.85 19.15
CA ASP A 6 2.85 19.31 19.05
C ASP A 6 4.23 19.89 18.65
N GLU A 7 5.30 19.11 18.75
CA GLU A 7 6.66 19.48 18.34
C GLU A 7 6.99 18.99 16.91
N ALA A 8 5.98 18.45 16.21
CA ALA A 8 6.09 17.79 14.90
C ALA A 8 7.05 16.58 14.91
N THR A 9 7.06 15.81 16.00
CA THR A 9 7.80 14.56 16.13
C THR A 9 6.88 13.38 15.82
N LEU A 10 7.35 12.38 15.09
CA LEU A 10 6.58 11.17 14.82
C LEU A 10 6.27 10.43 16.14
N VAL A 11 5.01 10.04 16.35
CA VAL A 11 4.56 9.36 17.57
C VAL A 11 3.69 8.14 17.26
N GLU A 12 3.64 7.20 18.21
CA GLU A 12 2.68 6.09 18.18
C GLU A 12 1.24 6.61 18.26
N LEU A 13 0.35 6.06 17.44
CA LEU A 13 -1.09 6.32 17.52
C LEU A 13 -1.69 5.70 18.79
N PRO A 14 -2.34 6.51 19.63
CA PRO A 14 -3.03 6.01 20.81
C PRO A 14 -4.12 4.98 20.46
N LYS A 15 -4.31 3.98 21.33
CA LYS A 15 -5.31 2.92 21.08
C LYS A 15 -6.73 3.45 20.90
N SER A 16 -7.07 4.56 21.57
CA SER A 16 -8.37 5.23 21.44
C SER A 16 -8.67 5.71 20.02
N VAL A 17 -7.64 6.00 19.23
CA VAL A 17 -7.82 6.43 17.84
C VAL A 17 -8.40 5.30 16.98
N PHE A 18 -8.03 4.03 17.27
CA PHE A 18 -8.55 2.86 16.56
C PHE A 18 -9.97 2.45 17.01
N GLU A 19 -10.56 3.14 17.98
CA GLU A 19 -11.99 3.04 18.31
C GLU A 19 -12.85 3.97 17.43
N ALA A 20 -12.21 4.86 16.66
CA ALA A 20 -12.81 5.67 15.61
C ALA A 20 -12.84 4.89 14.28
N ASP A 21 -13.09 5.58 13.16
CA ASP A 21 -13.26 4.97 11.84
C ASP A 21 -11.93 4.74 11.10
N CYS A 22 -10.96 4.07 11.76
CA CYS A 22 -9.69 3.71 11.15
C CYS A 22 -9.20 2.33 11.57
N GLU A 23 -8.31 1.76 10.78
CA GLU A 23 -7.69 0.45 11.04
C GLU A 23 -6.18 0.59 11.27
N LYS A 24 -5.60 -0.43 11.91
CA LYS A 24 -4.14 -0.49 12.14
C LYS A 24 -3.42 -0.85 10.86
N GLU A 25 -2.32 -0.16 10.63
CA GLU A 25 -1.35 -0.45 9.59
C GLU A 25 -0.07 -1.10 10.14
N LEU A 26 0.97 -1.22 9.30
CA LEU A 26 2.21 -1.90 9.63
C LEU A 26 2.93 -1.26 10.83
N GLY A 27 3.09 0.06 10.83
CA GLY A 27 3.73 0.81 11.91
C GLY A 27 2.74 1.24 13.00
N LEU A 28 3.20 1.33 14.25
CA LEU A 28 2.38 1.83 15.36
C LEU A 28 1.94 3.29 15.18
N HIS A 29 2.63 4.05 14.35
CA HIS A 29 2.34 5.45 14.01
C HIS A 29 1.36 5.60 12.84
N ASN A 30 1.05 4.49 12.13
CA ASN A 30 0.19 4.50 10.94
C ASN A 30 -1.25 4.08 11.24
N ALA A 31 -2.19 4.66 10.49
CA ALA A 31 -3.56 4.17 10.39
C ALA A 31 -4.05 4.17 8.94
N GLU A 32 -4.96 3.26 8.64
CA GLU A 32 -5.65 3.15 7.36
C GLU A 32 -7.10 3.64 7.50
N LEU A 33 -7.54 4.47 6.55
CA LEU A 33 -8.91 4.94 6.41
C LEU A 33 -9.58 4.22 5.25
N ASN A 34 -10.65 3.50 5.52
CA ASN A 34 -11.37 2.71 4.53
C ASN A 34 -12.73 3.32 4.22
N THR A 35 -13.18 3.18 2.97
CA THR A 35 -14.53 3.57 2.55
C THR A 35 -15.28 2.37 1.99
N THR A 36 -16.59 2.35 2.16
CA THR A 36 -17.45 1.39 1.48
C THR A 36 -17.51 1.67 -0.02
N PRO A 37 -17.62 0.63 -0.88
CA PRO A 37 -17.71 0.85 -2.32
C PRO A 37 -19.00 1.58 -2.69
N ASN A 38 -18.86 2.49 -3.66
CA ASN A 38 -19.97 3.27 -4.20
C ASN A 38 -20.01 3.19 -5.73
N THR A 39 -21.16 3.53 -6.31
CA THR A 39 -21.31 3.58 -7.78
C THR A 39 -20.47 4.71 -8.38
N LEU A 40 -19.95 4.48 -9.59
CA LEU A 40 -19.20 5.49 -10.32
C LEU A 40 -20.15 6.50 -11.01
N THR A 41 -20.93 7.20 -10.19
CA THR A 41 -21.81 8.30 -10.55
C THR A 41 -21.46 9.52 -9.71
N LYS A 42 -21.96 10.69 -10.07
CA LYS A 42 -21.75 11.89 -9.27
C LYS A 42 -22.19 11.70 -7.81
N GLU A 43 -23.35 11.08 -7.61
CA GLU A 43 -23.92 10.82 -6.28
C GLU A 43 -23.02 9.85 -5.50
N GLY A 44 -22.57 8.75 -6.14
CA GLY A 44 -21.71 7.76 -5.49
C GLY A 44 -20.33 8.33 -5.14
N ILE A 45 -19.72 9.12 -6.02
CA ILE A 45 -18.45 9.80 -5.75
C ILE A 45 -18.62 10.82 -4.61
N THR A 46 -19.71 11.60 -4.59
CA THR A 46 -19.97 12.53 -3.48
C THR A 46 -20.15 11.79 -2.17
N THR A 47 -20.92 10.69 -2.15
CA THR A 47 -21.11 9.86 -0.95
C THR A 47 -19.78 9.31 -0.44
N GLN A 48 -18.89 8.88 -1.32
CA GLN A 48 -17.58 8.37 -0.94
C GLN A 48 -16.66 9.47 -0.41
N ALA A 49 -16.69 10.66 -1.01
CA ALA A 49 -15.95 11.81 -0.54
C ALA A 49 -16.40 12.25 0.86
N ASP A 50 -17.71 12.34 1.08
CA ASP A 50 -18.30 12.69 2.36
C ASP A 50 -17.94 11.64 3.45
N ALA A 51 -17.97 10.35 3.09
CA ALA A 51 -17.60 9.27 4.01
C ALA A 51 -16.11 9.32 4.40
N LEU A 52 -15.22 9.54 3.41
CA LEU A 52 -13.78 9.65 3.68
C LEU A 52 -13.48 10.90 4.54
N ALA A 53 -14.10 12.02 4.24
CA ALA A 53 -13.95 13.26 5.01
C ALA A 53 -14.43 13.07 6.47
N ALA A 54 -15.57 12.41 6.66
CA ALA A 54 -16.11 12.11 7.99
C ALA A 54 -15.20 11.17 8.77
N SER A 55 -14.70 10.09 8.15
CA SER A 55 -13.76 9.16 8.77
C SER A 55 -12.44 9.84 9.14
N TYR A 56 -11.90 10.66 8.24
CA TYR A 56 -10.68 11.44 8.52
C TYR A 56 -10.86 12.39 9.69
N GLU A 57 -11.97 13.15 9.74
CA GLU A 57 -12.23 14.12 10.80
C GLU A 57 -12.49 13.43 12.16
N SER A 58 -13.22 12.31 12.17
CA SER A 58 -13.43 11.47 13.36
C SER A 58 -12.11 10.95 13.93
N THR A 59 -11.24 10.42 13.07
CA THR A 59 -9.90 9.93 13.45
C THR A 59 -9.02 11.06 13.97
N ARG A 60 -9.08 12.23 13.34
CA ARG A 60 -8.33 13.42 13.71
C ARG A 60 -8.78 14.00 15.05
N GLU A 61 -10.09 14.04 15.32
CA GLU A 61 -10.62 14.46 16.61
C GLU A 61 -10.15 13.53 17.74
N ALA A 62 -10.23 12.21 17.52
CA ALA A 62 -9.75 11.22 18.50
C ALA A 62 -8.24 11.34 18.77
N ALA A 63 -7.44 11.63 17.73
CA ALA A 63 -6.00 11.87 17.87
C ALA A 63 -5.71 13.13 18.69
N ARG A 64 -6.41 14.24 18.42
CA ARG A 64 -6.28 15.50 19.18
C ARG A 64 -6.65 15.37 20.64
N GLU A 65 -7.71 14.63 20.94
CA GLU A 65 -8.09 14.32 22.33
C GLU A 65 -7.01 13.53 23.06
N ALA A 66 -6.23 12.75 22.31
CA ALA A 66 -5.12 11.95 22.84
C ALA A 66 -3.77 12.69 22.80
N GLY A 67 -3.71 13.94 22.31
CA GLY A 67 -2.53 14.80 22.32
C GLY A 67 -1.60 14.63 21.11
N CYS A 68 -2.12 14.15 19.97
CA CYS A 68 -1.38 14.10 18.71
C CYS A 68 -2.24 14.61 17.54
N GLU A 69 -1.62 14.83 16.39
CA GLU A 69 -2.28 15.28 15.16
C GLU A 69 -2.08 14.22 14.07
N ILE A 70 -3.09 14.02 13.22
CA ILE A 70 -3.03 13.13 12.05
C ILE A 70 -2.59 13.92 10.82
N VAL A 71 -1.64 13.37 10.08
CA VAL A 71 -1.11 13.96 8.85
C VAL A 71 -1.51 13.10 7.66
N LEU A 72 -2.08 13.75 6.62
CA LEU A 72 -2.30 13.20 5.30
C LEU A 72 -1.05 13.50 4.46
N ASP A 73 -0.15 12.54 4.39
CA ASP A 73 1.06 12.63 3.59
C ASP A 73 1.48 11.23 3.14
N ALA A 74 2.26 11.15 2.10
CA ALA A 74 2.67 9.88 1.52
C ALA A 74 3.95 9.30 2.13
N MET A 75 4.80 10.14 2.71
CA MET A 75 5.99 9.71 3.44
C MET A 75 6.28 10.67 4.58
N TRP A 76 6.43 10.16 5.79
CA TRP A 76 6.86 11.02 6.87
C TRP A 76 8.36 11.35 6.75
N THR A 77 8.67 12.63 6.96
CA THR A 77 10.04 13.17 6.89
C THR A 77 10.52 13.67 8.26
N VAL A 78 9.63 13.70 9.24
CA VAL A 78 9.90 14.10 10.63
C VAL A 78 10.26 12.87 11.45
N PRO A 79 11.45 12.81 12.07
CA PRO A 79 11.86 11.63 12.81
C PRO A 79 11.09 11.48 14.14
N PRO A 80 11.02 10.27 14.72
CA PRO A 80 10.65 10.07 16.10
C PRO A 80 11.73 10.61 17.06
N ALA A 81 11.41 10.77 18.33
CA ALA A 81 12.31 11.38 19.33
C ALA A 81 13.65 10.64 19.50
N GLU A 82 13.65 9.31 19.34
CA GLU A 82 14.84 8.45 19.37
C GLU A 82 15.67 8.43 18.07
N GLY A 83 15.16 9.07 17.03
CA GLY A 83 15.72 9.05 15.68
C GLY A 83 15.30 7.85 14.87
N THR A 84 15.27 8.02 13.53
CA THR A 84 14.74 7.04 12.58
C THR A 84 15.52 5.72 12.60
N GLU A 85 16.85 5.76 12.68
CA GLU A 85 17.66 4.53 12.76
C GLU A 85 17.35 3.73 14.04
N SER A 86 17.19 4.39 15.19
CA SER A 86 16.85 3.74 16.44
C SER A 86 15.44 3.15 16.40
N TYR A 87 14.50 3.87 15.80
CA TYR A 87 13.10 3.46 15.66
C TYR A 87 12.97 2.16 14.85
N PHE A 88 13.63 2.06 13.71
CA PHE A 88 13.65 0.84 12.90
C PHE A 88 14.63 -0.22 13.42
N GLY A 89 15.64 0.18 14.19
CA GLY A 89 16.60 -0.71 14.83
C GLY A 89 16.07 -1.43 16.08
N ALA A 90 14.92 -0.99 16.62
CA ALA A 90 14.30 -1.57 17.81
C ALA A 90 13.62 -2.91 17.48
N VAL A 91 14.42 -3.97 17.43
CA VAL A 91 13.98 -5.34 17.12
C VAL A 91 14.47 -6.32 18.17
N ASP A 92 13.64 -7.32 18.47
CA ASP A 92 13.98 -8.46 19.34
C ASP A 92 13.72 -9.77 18.59
N ARG A 93 14.14 -10.89 19.17
CA ARG A 93 13.87 -12.23 18.66
C ARG A 93 13.33 -13.12 19.76
N ASP A 94 12.18 -13.72 19.52
CA ASP A 94 11.58 -14.70 20.38
C ASP A 94 11.48 -16.04 19.63
N ASP A 95 12.19 -17.06 20.12
CA ASP A 95 12.28 -18.41 19.51
C ASP A 95 12.60 -18.37 18.00
N GLY A 96 13.45 -17.41 17.58
CA GLY A 96 13.85 -17.21 16.19
C GLY A 96 12.95 -16.29 15.39
N VAL A 97 11.75 -15.96 15.85
CA VAL A 97 10.83 -15.01 15.21
C VAL A 97 11.28 -13.59 15.51
N LEU A 98 11.40 -12.78 14.46
CA LEU A 98 11.72 -11.36 14.59
C LEU A 98 10.50 -10.58 15.06
N ILE A 99 10.72 -9.70 16.03
CA ILE A 99 9.69 -8.83 16.60
C ILE A 99 10.21 -7.38 16.56
N ALA A 100 9.74 -6.60 15.63
CA ALA A 100 10.02 -5.18 15.60
C ALA A 100 9.11 -4.45 16.62
N ASP A 101 9.70 -3.66 17.52
CA ASP A 101 8.96 -3.05 18.65
C ASP A 101 7.91 -2.06 18.17
N ASN A 102 8.21 -1.33 17.11
CA ASN A 102 7.36 -0.29 16.53
C ASN A 102 6.43 -0.80 15.42
N MET A 103 6.35 -2.13 15.23
CA MET A 103 5.42 -2.79 14.31
C MET A 103 4.12 -3.18 15.01
N ALA A 104 3.01 -3.05 14.32
CA ALA A 104 1.71 -3.52 14.81
C ALA A 104 1.77 -5.02 15.14
N ARG A 105 1.34 -5.41 16.33
CA ARG A 105 1.42 -6.79 16.82
C ARG A 105 0.51 -7.71 16.01
N SER A 106 1.09 -8.46 15.10
CA SER A 106 0.41 -9.43 14.24
C SER A 106 1.35 -10.61 13.98
N PRO A 107 0.93 -11.86 14.27
CA PRO A 107 1.72 -13.05 13.92
C PRO A 107 2.09 -13.10 12.43
N ARG A 108 1.19 -12.60 11.57
CA ARG A 108 1.42 -12.52 10.12
C ARG A 108 2.56 -11.56 9.78
N TYR A 109 2.60 -10.37 10.38
CA TYR A 109 3.66 -9.39 10.12
C TYR A 109 5.02 -9.89 10.60
N SER A 110 5.08 -10.44 11.82
CA SER A 110 6.32 -11.01 12.35
C SER A 110 6.85 -12.19 11.51
N ALA A 111 5.94 -13.04 10.99
CA ALA A 111 6.33 -14.15 10.12
C ALA A 111 6.86 -13.67 8.76
N ILE A 112 6.20 -12.67 8.15
CA ILE A 112 6.64 -12.07 6.88
C ILE A 112 7.99 -11.38 7.05
N ASP A 113 8.15 -10.57 8.08
CA ASP A 113 9.38 -9.87 8.40
C ASP A 113 10.54 -10.88 8.60
N THR A 114 10.33 -11.92 9.42
CA THR A 114 11.32 -12.97 9.65
C THR A 114 11.74 -13.65 8.35
N ASP A 115 10.80 -14.09 7.51
CA ASP A 115 11.09 -14.82 6.26
C ASP A 115 11.84 -13.94 5.25
N ILE A 116 11.49 -12.66 5.14
CA ILE A 116 12.17 -11.70 4.27
C ILE A 116 13.61 -11.46 4.77
N LEU A 117 13.75 -11.13 6.05
CA LEU A 117 15.07 -10.82 6.62
C LEU A 117 16.03 -12.02 6.56
N GLU A 118 15.55 -13.24 6.81
CA GLU A 118 16.38 -14.45 6.68
C GLU A 118 16.92 -14.61 5.25
N LYS A 119 16.10 -14.32 4.25
CA LYS A 119 16.50 -14.42 2.84
C LYS A 119 17.32 -13.23 2.33
N ALA A 120 17.10 -12.05 2.91
CA ALA A 120 17.88 -10.86 2.61
C ALA A 120 19.25 -10.83 3.31
N GLY A 121 19.58 -11.84 4.12
CA GLY A 121 20.87 -11.90 4.84
C GLY A 121 20.88 -11.16 6.18
N GLY A 122 19.72 -10.84 6.75
CA GLY A 122 19.53 -10.27 8.08
C GLY A 122 19.21 -8.79 8.12
N SER A 123 19.22 -8.09 6.98
CA SER A 123 18.81 -6.70 6.86
C SER A 123 18.24 -6.39 5.49
N VAL A 124 17.42 -5.35 5.42
CA VAL A 124 17.00 -4.70 4.19
C VAL A 124 17.73 -3.37 4.03
N SER A 125 18.16 -3.05 2.81
CA SER A 125 18.94 -1.85 2.54
C SER A 125 18.21 -0.93 1.57
N LEU A 126 18.30 0.36 1.83
CA LEU A 126 17.83 1.41 0.93
C LEU A 126 19.02 2.23 0.47
N SER A 127 19.13 2.41 -0.84
CA SER A 127 20.12 3.27 -1.48
C SER A 127 19.39 4.25 -2.38
N VAL A 128 19.34 5.50 -1.96
CA VAL A 128 18.69 6.61 -2.66
C VAL A 128 19.63 7.80 -2.70
N PRO A 129 19.42 8.80 -3.57
CA PRO A 129 20.27 10.00 -3.59
C PRO A 129 20.40 10.60 -2.19
N GLY A 130 21.64 10.78 -1.73
CA GLY A 130 21.97 11.35 -0.43
C GLY A 130 21.82 10.45 0.80
N ALA A 131 21.33 9.21 0.67
CA ALA A 131 21.21 8.28 1.80
C ALA A 131 21.46 6.82 1.39
N GLU A 132 22.25 6.12 2.21
CA GLU A 132 22.45 4.66 2.13
C GLU A 132 22.29 4.09 3.53
N VAL A 133 21.18 3.39 3.78
CA VAL A 133 20.79 2.92 5.10
C VAL A 133 20.39 1.44 5.08
N SER A 134 20.48 0.77 6.22
CA SER A 134 20.13 -0.65 6.34
C SER A 134 19.42 -0.90 7.66
N PHE A 135 18.31 -1.65 7.61
CA PHE A 135 17.45 -1.91 8.76
C PHE A 135 17.23 -3.40 8.99
N PRO A 136 17.16 -3.85 10.26
CA PRO A 136 16.94 -5.25 10.62
C PRO A 136 15.46 -5.66 10.57
N THR A 137 14.63 -4.98 9.80
CA THR A 137 13.18 -5.20 9.70
C THR A 137 12.61 -4.60 8.42
N ILE A 138 11.52 -5.18 7.89
CA ILE A 138 10.72 -4.57 6.83
C ILE A 138 9.82 -3.44 7.33
N LEU A 139 9.82 -3.15 8.62
CA LEU A 139 9.06 -2.02 9.18
C LEU A 139 9.38 -0.69 8.47
N VAL A 140 10.52 -0.59 7.81
CA VAL A 140 10.87 0.55 6.95
C VAL A 140 9.80 0.89 5.90
N GLU A 141 8.97 -0.06 5.48
CA GLU A 141 7.82 0.22 4.61
C GLU A 141 6.79 1.14 5.24
N SER A 142 6.74 1.20 6.58
CA SER A 142 5.87 2.12 7.32
C SER A 142 6.28 3.60 7.23
N LEU A 143 7.44 3.91 6.61
CA LEU A 143 7.75 5.27 6.13
C LEU A 143 6.65 5.80 5.22
N THR A 144 5.96 4.91 4.52
CA THR A 144 5.14 5.24 3.36
C THR A 144 3.65 5.10 3.61
N SER A 145 2.87 5.93 2.94
CA SER A 145 1.41 5.84 2.90
C SER A 145 0.92 5.98 1.45
N SER A 146 -0.04 5.15 1.08
CA SER A 146 -0.61 5.11 -0.27
C SER A 146 -2.12 5.27 -0.24
N ILE A 147 -2.70 5.77 -1.31
CA ILE A 147 -4.10 5.54 -1.61
C ILE A 147 -4.22 4.34 -2.54
N GLN A 148 -5.18 3.48 -2.28
CA GLN A 148 -5.39 2.24 -3.05
C GLN A 148 -6.82 2.19 -3.62
N PRO A 149 -7.11 2.91 -4.73
CA PRO A 149 -8.40 2.84 -5.37
C PRO A 149 -8.72 1.41 -5.84
N HIS A 150 -9.91 0.93 -5.49
CA HIS A 150 -10.45 -0.32 -5.95
C HIS A 150 -11.51 -0.07 -7.01
N LEU A 151 -11.28 -0.51 -8.24
CA LEU A 151 -12.24 -0.43 -9.32
C LEU A 151 -12.92 -1.78 -9.54
N GLN A 152 -14.22 -1.88 -9.24
CA GLN A 152 -15.02 -3.04 -9.57
C GLN A 152 -15.22 -3.14 -11.08
N ILE A 153 -14.90 -4.31 -11.66
CA ILE A 153 -15.15 -4.62 -13.06
C ILE A 153 -16.45 -5.42 -13.15
N PRO A 154 -17.28 -5.20 -14.19
CA PRO A 154 -18.61 -5.80 -14.30
C PRO A 154 -18.62 -7.32 -14.28
N ASP A 155 -17.67 -7.96 -14.96
CA ASP A 155 -17.57 -9.39 -15.12
C ASP A 155 -16.12 -9.83 -15.45
N SER A 156 -15.90 -11.13 -15.46
CA SER A 156 -14.59 -11.71 -15.75
C SER A 156 -14.18 -11.58 -17.24
N GLU A 157 -15.13 -11.42 -18.16
CA GLU A 157 -14.85 -11.25 -19.58
C GLU A 157 -14.23 -9.87 -19.87
N ALA A 158 -14.74 -8.82 -19.21
CA ALA A 158 -14.22 -7.45 -19.36
C ALA A 158 -12.93 -7.21 -18.56
N PHE A 159 -12.58 -8.11 -17.63
CA PHE A 159 -11.48 -7.89 -16.69
C PHE A 159 -10.11 -7.74 -17.35
N PRO A 160 -9.67 -8.57 -18.33
CA PRO A 160 -8.35 -8.42 -18.96
C PRO A 160 -8.16 -7.08 -19.65
N GLN A 161 -9.18 -6.61 -20.38
CA GLN A 161 -9.11 -5.30 -21.04
C GLN A 161 -8.97 -4.16 -20.03
N ALA A 162 -9.76 -4.19 -18.96
CA ALA A 162 -9.69 -3.19 -17.89
C ALA A 162 -8.34 -3.21 -17.16
N TYR A 163 -7.84 -4.40 -16.87
CA TYR A 163 -6.56 -4.60 -16.19
C TYR A 163 -5.39 -4.09 -17.03
N ASN A 164 -5.34 -4.45 -18.32
CA ASN A 164 -4.30 -3.99 -19.23
C ASN A 164 -4.40 -2.48 -19.52
N ALA A 165 -5.61 -1.92 -19.55
CA ALA A 165 -5.80 -0.47 -19.61
C ALA A 165 -5.27 0.22 -18.34
N ALA A 166 -5.50 -0.37 -17.16
CA ALA A 166 -4.97 0.15 -15.90
C ALA A 166 -3.44 0.13 -15.88
N ILE A 167 -2.80 -0.94 -16.37
CA ILE A 167 -1.34 -1.03 -16.53
C ILE A 167 -0.80 0.17 -17.33
N ALA A 168 -1.43 0.50 -18.45
CA ALA A 168 -1.00 1.61 -19.30
C ALA A 168 -1.10 3.00 -18.63
N THR A 169 -1.82 3.13 -17.51
CA THR A 169 -1.97 4.38 -16.77
C THR A 169 -1.01 4.53 -15.59
N LEU A 170 -0.30 3.46 -15.19
CA LEU A 170 0.53 3.46 -13.98
C LEU A 170 1.59 4.56 -13.96
N GLY A 171 2.44 4.62 -14.97
CA GLY A 171 3.49 5.64 -15.09
C GLY A 171 2.94 7.06 -15.17
N PRO A 172 2.02 7.39 -16.10
CA PRO A 172 1.45 8.73 -16.20
C PRO A 172 0.72 9.21 -14.94
N VAL A 173 -0.01 8.33 -14.24
CA VAL A 173 -0.69 8.69 -12.99
C VAL A 173 0.33 8.90 -11.88
N LEU A 174 1.33 8.02 -11.75
CA LEU A 174 2.37 8.19 -10.76
C LEU A 174 3.13 9.50 -10.97
N ALA A 175 3.55 9.81 -12.19
CA ALA A 175 4.25 11.04 -12.52
C ALA A 175 3.45 12.32 -12.19
N LEU A 176 2.10 12.24 -12.25
CA LEU A 176 1.22 13.36 -11.90
C LEU A 176 1.04 13.52 -10.39
N THR A 177 1.17 12.43 -9.63
CA THR A 177 0.80 12.39 -8.20
C THR A 177 1.98 12.36 -7.24
N THR A 178 3.22 12.33 -7.75
CA THR A 178 4.46 12.29 -6.95
C THR A 178 4.51 13.43 -5.93
N ASN A 179 4.85 13.10 -4.67
CA ASN A 179 4.97 14.07 -3.59
C ASN A 179 5.92 13.62 -2.45
N SER A 180 6.73 12.58 -2.67
CA SER A 180 7.56 11.97 -1.63
C SER A 180 9.05 11.93 -2.04
N PRO A 181 9.71 13.11 -2.20
CA PRO A 181 11.08 13.18 -2.69
C PRO A 181 12.14 12.99 -1.59
N LEU A 182 11.77 12.91 -0.32
CA LEU A 182 12.71 12.87 0.80
C LEU A 182 12.34 11.76 1.80
N LEU A 183 13.36 11.07 2.32
CA LEU A 183 13.31 10.26 3.53
C LEU A 183 13.27 11.16 4.79
N PRO A 184 13.12 10.61 6.01
CA PRO A 184 13.31 11.34 7.26
C PRO A 184 14.64 12.09 7.28
N VAL A 185 14.59 13.34 7.74
CA VAL A 185 15.71 14.27 7.61
C VAL A 185 16.99 13.84 8.33
N ASP A 186 16.85 13.01 9.37
CA ASP A 186 17.96 12.47 10.16
C ASP A 186 18.68 11.28 9.50
N LEU A 187 18.19 10.80 8.37
CA LEU A 187 18.85 9.77 7.55
C LEU A 187 19.83 10.35 6.51
N TYR A 188 19.87 11.67 6.38
CA TYR A 188 20.75 12.34 5.43
C TYR A 188 21.99 12.92 6.13
N ASP A 189 23.15 12.69 5.51
CA ASP A 189 24.41 13.38 5.84
C ASP A 189 24.92 14.08 4.59
N VAL A 190 24.31 15.23 4.26
CA VAL A 190 24.60 15.97 3.02
C VAL A 190 25.04 17.40 3.32
N ASP A 191 26.10 17.83 2.68
CA ASP A 191 26.64 19.19 2.82
C ASP A 191 25.81 20.24 2.06
N ASP A 192 25.11 19.84 0.99
CA ASP A 192 24.32 20.71 0.12
C ASP A 192 22.88 20.17 -0.06
N PRO A 193 21.93 20.60 0.78
CA PRO A 193 20.54 20.19 0.64
C PRO A 193 19.85 20.64 -0.65
N GLU A 194 20.30 21.74 -1.29
CA GLU A 194 19.73 22.21 -2.55
C GLU A 194 20.11 21.25 -3.69
N ALA A 195 21.37 20.79 -3.71
CA ALA A 195 21.79 19.77 -4.67
C ALA A 195 21.06 18.46 -4.50
N LEU A 196 20.75 18.05 -3.26
CA LEU A 196 19.96 16.86 -3.00
C LEU A 196 18.57 16.94 -3.65
N LEU A 197 17.89 18.10 -3.59
CA LEU A 197 16.57 18.28 -4.21
C LEU A 197 16.59 18.17 -5.73
N ASP A 198 17.72 18.52 -6.37
CA ASP A 198 17.89 18.37 -7.81
C ASP A 198 18.23 16.94 -8.25
N GLU A 199 18.78 16.12 -7.34
CA GLU A 199 19.26 14.77 -7.62
C GLU A 199 18.29 13.68 -7.18
N THR A 200 17.40 13.99 -6.20
CA THR A 200 16.51 12.98 -5.62
C THR A 200 15.41 12.53 -6.59
N HIS A 201 14.92 11.32 -6.38
CA HIS A 201 13.76 10.84 -7.09
C HIS A 201 12.49 11.55 -6.56
N HIS A 202 11.54 11.84 -7.45
CA HIS A 202 10.31 12.53 -7.07
C HIS A 202 9.36 11.68 -6.22
N GLU A 203 9.61 10.35 -6.16
CA GLU A 203 8.73 9.40 -5.47
C GLU A 203 9.55 8.26 -4.84
N LEU A 204 10.19 8.53 -3.71
CA LEU A 204 11.04 7.56 -2.99
C LEU A 204 10.26 6.39 -2.39
N ARG A 205 8.93 6.44 -2.32
CA ARG A 205 8.12 5.30 -1.87
C ARG A 205 8.31 4.08 -2.77
N ILE A 206 8.52 4.31 -4.07
CA ILE A 206 8.83 3.22 -5.02
C ILE A 206 10.13 2.55 -4.61
N ASP A 207 11.18 3.33 -4.37
CA ASP A 207 12.48 2.83 -3.91
C ASP A 207 12.35 2.08 -2.59
N VAL A 208 11.61 2.62 -1.61
CA VAL A 208 11.38 1.97 -0.31
C VAL A 208 10.76 0.59 -0.47
N PHE A 209 9.64 0.48 -1.20
CA PHE A 209 8.96 -0.80 -1.38
C PHE A 209 9.76 -1.79 -2.22
N GLU A 210 10.38 -1.33 -3.31
CA GLU A 210 11.12 -2.23 -4.18
C GLU A 210 12.41 -2.73 -3.53
N GLN A 211 13.14 -1.87 -2.84
CA GLN A 211 14.42 -2.25 -2.24
C GLN A 211 14.23 -3.06 -0.94
N SER A 212 13.21 -2.78 -0.13
CA SER A 212 12.95 -3.53 1.10
C SER A 212 12.58 -4.99 0.85
N ILE A 213 11.86 -5.29 -0.22
CA ILE A 213 11.34 -6.62 -0.52
C ILE A 213 12.17 -7.37 -1.56
N ASN A 214 12.59 -6.67 -2.63
CA ASN A 214 13.17 -7.34 -3.79
C ASN A 214 14.59 -7.87 -3.54
N GLY A 215 15.25 -7.43 -2.47
CA GLY A 215 16.49 -8.04 -2.00
C GLY A 215 16.33 -9.52 -1.62
N ALA A 216 15.15 -9.92 -1.12
CA ALA A 216 14.81 -11.28 -0.76
C ALA A 216 13.97 -11.98 -1.86
N PHE A 217 13.00 -11.28 -2.41
CA PHE A 217 12.01 -11.80 -3.35
C PHE A 217 11.65 -10.76 -4.41
N HIS A 218 11.75 -11.08 -5.66
CA HIS A 218 11.34 -10.21 -6.78
C HIS A 218 9.81 -10.07 -6.88
N LYS A 219 9.19 -9.40 -5.91
CA LYS A 219 7.73 -9.32 -5.75
C LYS A 219 7.15 -7.94 -6.01
N VAL A 220 7.82 -6.89 -5.54
CA VAL A 220 7.37 -5.51 -5.79
C VAL A 220 7.87 -5.11 -7.17
N LYS A 221 6.97 -5.05 -8.13
CA LYS A 221 7.30 -4.72 -9.51
C LYS A 221 6.08 -4.33 -10.33
N PHE A 222 6.34 -3.87 -11.52
CA PHE A 222 5.34 -3.63 -12.55
C PHE A 222 4.58 -4.93 -12.88
N PRO A 223 3.25 -4.90 -13.04
CA PRO A 223 2.44 -6.10 -13.28
C PRO A 223 2.56 -6.58 -14.73
N ASP A 224 2.42 -7.89 -14.93
CA ASP A 224 2.35 -8.49 -16.25
C ASP A 224 0.95 -8.28 -16.87
N LYS A 225 0.85 -8.08 -18.18
CA LYS A 225 -0.43 -8.07 -18.91
C LYS A 225 -1.06 -9.47 -18.90
N ILE A 226 -2.38 -9.52 -19.04
CA ILE A 226 -3.17 -10.74 -19.04
C ILE A 226 -4.05 -10.80 -20.29
N ASP A 227 -4.31 -12.00 -20.80
CA ASP A 227 -5.21 -12.25 -21.92
C ASP A 227 -6.58 -12.75 -21.42
N GLU A 228 -6.60 -13.51 -20.34
CA GLU A 228 -7.79 -14.04 -19.70
C GLU A 228 -7.79 -13.74 -18.20
N ALA A 229 -8.97 -13.66 -17.58
CA ALA A 229 -9.07 -13.41 -16.13
C ALA A 229 -8.41 -14.52 -15.28
N THR A 230 -8.33 -15.73 -15.81
CA THR A 230 -7.65 -16.89 -15.19
C THR A 230 -6.13 -16.75 -15.12
N ASP A 231 -5.51 -15.95 -16.01
CA ASP A 231 -4.06 -15.69 -15.99
C ASP A 231 -3.61 -15.11 -14.66
N VAL A 232 -4.49 -14.37 -13.98
CA VAL A 232 -4.22 -13.87 -12.61
C VAL A 232 -3.90 -15.01 -11.63
N LEU A 233 -4.57 -16.15 -11.77
CA LEU A 233 -4.33 -17.31 -10.91
C LEU A 233 -2.99 -17.96 -11.23
N ASP A 234 -2.63 -18.04 -12.49
CA ASP A 234 -1.35 -18.58 -12.94
C ASP A 234 -0.18 -17.71 -12.50
N LEU A 235 -0.30 -16.38 -12.66
CA LEU A 235 0.67 -15.42 -12.16
C LEU A 235 0.81 -15.49 -10.64
N LEU A 236 -0.30 -15.61 -9.92
CA LEU A 236 -0.31 -15.75 -8.48
C LEU A 236 0.31 -17.09 -8.05
N ALA A 237 0.00 -18.19 -8.74
CA ALA A 237 0.54 -19.52 -8.44
C ALA A 237 2.07 -19.59 -8.68
N ALA A 238 2.54 -18.95 -9.74
CA ALA A 238 3.95 -18.89 -10.12
C ALA A 238 4.79 -17.99 -9.17
N ASP A 239 4.15 -17.05 -8.49
CA ASP A 239 4.83 -16.13 -7.58
C ASP A 239 5.37 -16.85 -6.34
N HIS A 240 6.44 -16.32 -5.75
CA HIS A 240 7.03 -16.89 -4.54
C HIS A 240 6.08 -16.80 -3.34
N THR A 241 6.00 -17.83 -2.51
CA THR A 241 5.20 -17.80 -1.27
C THR A 241 6.08 -17.27 -0.12
N VAL A 242 5.62 -16.23 0.55
CA VAL A 242 6.28 -15.66 1.73
C VAL A 242 5.54 -16.10 2.97
N ALA A 243 6.27 -16.49 4.00
CA ALA A 243 5.76 -16.87 5.31
C ALA A 243 4.54 -17.81 5.23
N PRO A 244 4.66 -19.02 4.64
CA PRO A 244 3.53 -19.95 4.55
C PRO A 244 3.16 -20.46 5.94
N PHE A 245 1.88 -20.32 6.32
CA PHE A 245 1.35 -20.89 7.53
C PHE A 245 -0.11 -21.37 7.37
N LEU A 246 -0.54 -22.22 8.28
CA LEU A 246 -1.88 -22.80 8.23
C LEU A 246 -2.90 -21.81 8.78
N ARG A 247 -4.11 -21.83 8.20
CA ARG A 247 -5.23 -21.02 8.68
C ARG A 247 -5.50 -21.20 10.17
N GLU A 248 -5.44 -22.45 10.63
CA GLU A 248 -5.73 -22.85 12.01
C GLU A 248 -4.81 -22.17 13.03
N TRP A 249 -3.67 -21.65 12.62
CA TRP A 249 -2.75 -20.91 13.50
C TRP A 249 -3.17 -19.46 13.73
N LEU A 250 -4.03 -18.91 12.85
CA LEU A 250 -4.41 -17.51 12.87
C LEU A 250 -5.90 -17.28 13.14
N ALA A 251 -6.75 -18.22 12.83
CA ALA A 251 -8.19 -18.07 12.92
C ALA A 251 -8.85 -19.32 13.53
N GLU A 252 -9.68 -19.07 14.53
CA GLU A 252 -10.57 -20.09 15.13
C GLU A 252 -11.99 -19.90 14.60
N GLY A 253 -12.73 -21.00 14.49
CA GLY A 253 -14.15 -20.98 14.16
C GLY A 253 -14.48 -21.42 12.73
N PRO A 254 -15.77 -21.34 12.35
CA PRO A 254 -16.27 -21.81 11.06
C PRO A 254 -15.73 -20.93 9.92
N ARG A 255 -15.75 -21.50 8.71
CA ARG A 255 -15.49 -20.75 7.48
C ARG A 255 -16.81 -20.10 7.06
N GLU A 256 -16.86 -18.78 7.06
CA GLU A 256 -18.10 -18.01 6.82
C GLU A 256 -18.01 -17.13 5.57
N THR A 257 -16.78 -16.87 5.10
CA THR A 257 -16.54 -15.96 3.98
C THR A 257 -15.78 -16.65 2.84
N PHE A 258 -15.81 -16.06 1.66
CA PHE A 258 -14.97 -16.49 0.54
C PHE A 258 -13.47 -16.53 0.92
N ALA A 259 -13.00 -15.60 1.70
CA ALA A 259 -11.62 -15.57 2.16
C ALA A 259 -11.29 -16.73 3.11
N ASP A 260 -12.25 -17.18 3.91
CA ASP A 260 -12.11 -18.35 4.79
C ASP A 260 -12.09 -19.67 4.00
N ASP A 261 -12.94 -19.79 2.97
CA ASP A 261 -13.00 -20.98 2.12
C ASP A 261 -11.74 -21.13 1.25
N TYR A 262 -11.15 -20.01 0.82
CA TYR A 262 -9.96 -19.95 -0.02
C TYR A 262 -8.80 -19.23 0.69
N TRP A 263 -8.55 -19.65 1.93
CA TRP A 263 -7.53 -19.04 2.80
C TRP A 263 -6.15 -18.98 2.15
N GLU A 264 -5.69 -20.08 1.56
CA GLU A 264 -4.37 -20.19 0.96
C GLU A 264 -4.22 -19.22 -0.23
N LEU A 265 -5.29 -19.09 -1.04
CA LEU A 265 -5.35 -18.10 -2.11
C LEU A 265 -5.32 -16.68 -1.55
N SER A 266 -6.09 -16.41 -0.50
CA SER A 266 -6.17 -15.09 0.14
C SER A 266 -4.83 -14.70 0.77
N HIS A 267 -4.17 -15.63 1.46
CA HIS A 267 -2.84 -15.41 2.02
C HIS A 267 -1.80 -15.15 0.92
N LYS A 268 -1.76 -15.99 -0.10
CA LYS A 268 -0.85 -15.85 -1.24
C LYS A 268 -1.05 -14.51 -1.97
N ARG A 269 -2.30 -14.14 -2.22
CA ARG A 269 -2.65 -12.83 -2.79
C ARG A 269 -2.19 -11.69 -1.89
N GLY A 270 -2.32 -11.80 -0.56
CA GLY A 270 -1.89 -10.82 0.41
C GLY A 270 -0.38 -10.54 0.40
N THR A 271 0.42 -11.46 -0.17
CA THR A 271 1.86 -11.31 -0.38
C THR A 271 2.25 -11.18 -1.86
N TYR A 272 1.29 -10.94 -2.75
CA TYR A 272 1.51 -10.66 -4.18
C TYR A 272 1.65 -9.16 -4.39
N TRP A 273 2.85 -8.64 -4.21
CA TRP A 273 3.12 -7.20 -4.21
C TRP A 273 3.48 -6.70 -5.61
N ARG A 274 2.44 -6.48 -6.44
CA ARG A 274 2.54 -5.77 -7.71
C ARG A 274 1.93 -4.38 -7.56
N TRP A 275 2.37 -3.44 -8.36
CA TRP A 275 1.83 -2.09 -8.37
C TRP A 275 0.36 -2.03 -8.84
N LEU A 276 -0.09 -3.08 -9.48
CA LEU A 276 -1.51 -3.32 -9.79
C LEU A 276 -1.86 -4.75 -9.43
N ARG A 277 -2.96 -4.97 -8.75
CA ARG A 277 -3.35 -6.30 -8.27
C ARG A 277 -4.81 -6.60 -8.59
N ALA A 278 -5.09 -7.82 -9.02
CA ALA A 278 -6.44 -8.34 -9.09
C ALA A 278 -6.90 -8.79 -7.70
N VAL A 279 -8.07 -8.35 -7.27
CA VAL A 279 -8.70 -8.75 -6.02
C VAL A 279 -10.03 -9.41 -6.32
N THR A 280 -10.18 -10.66 -5.89
CA THR A 280 -11.39 -11.47 -6.05
C THR A 280 -12.04 -11.75 -4.71
N GLY A 281 -13.34 -11.99 -4.73
CA GLY A 281 -14.14 -12.33 -3.56
C GLY A 281 -15.04 -11.20 -3.10
N GLY A 282 -16.00 -11.52 -2.26
CA GLY A 282 -17.08 -10.66 -1.82
C GLY A 282 -18.40 -11.01 -2.52
N GLN A 283 -19.44 -10.25 -2.26
CA GLN A 283 -20.75 -10.49 -2.86
C GLN A 283 -20.74 -10.20 -4.37
N PRO A 284 -21.55 -10.90 -5.17
CA PRO A 284 -21.77 -10.54 -6.57
C PRO A 284 -22.20 -9.09 -6.71
N VAL A 285 -21.77 -8.43 -7.79
CA VAL A 285 -22.07 -7.03 -8.07
C VAL A 285 -23.08 -6.92 -9.21
N GLY A 286 -24.11 -6.08 -9.02
CA GLY A 286 -25.21 -5.93 -9.97
C GLY A 286 -26.09 -7.18 -10.05
N ASP A 287 -26.58 -7.48 -11.26
CA ASP A 287 -27.42 -8.64 -11.55
C ASP A 287 -26.62 -9.91 -11.88
N GLY A 288 -25.29 -9.83 -11.78
CA GLY A 288 -24.38 -10.95 -12.08
C GLY A 288 -24.37 -12.04 -10.99
N ASN A 289 -23.96 -13.24 -11.38
CA ASN A 289 -23.75 -14.36 -10.45
C ASN A 289 -22.27 -14.56 -10.10
N GLU A 290 -21.39 -13.78 -10.70
CA GLU A 290 -19.95 -13.86 -10.47
C GLU A 290 -19.58 -13.14 -9.17
N GLN A 291 -18.59 -13.70 -8.47
CA GLN A 291 -17.99 -13.02 -7.33
C GLN A 291 -17.34 -11.70 -7.78
N SER A 292 -17.28 -10.75 -6.86
CA SER A 292 -16.60 -9.47 -7.13
C SER A 292 -15.18 -9.69 -7.65
N ILE A 293 -14.87 -9.05 -8.77
CA ILE A 293 -13.51 -8.96 -9.32
C ILE A 293 -13.17 -7.48 -9.51
N ARG A 294 -12.08 -7.04 -8.90
CA ARG A 294 -11.67 -5.63 -8.88
C ARG A 294 -10.19 -5.49 -9.17
N ILE A 295 -9.86 -4.33 -9.69
CA ILE A 295 -8.49 -3.84 -9.81
C ILE A 295 -8.18 -3.02 -8.57
N GLU A 296 -7.11 -3.37 -7.87
CA GLU A 296 -6.50 -2.56 -6.82
C GLU A 296 -5.29 -1.83 -7.39
N TYR A 297 -5.37 -0.51 -7.39
CA TYR A 297 -4.34 0.37 -7.95
C TYR A 297 -3.47 0.90 -6.81
N ARG A 298 -2.19 0.53 -6.74
CA ARG A 298 -1.37 0.61 -5.53
C ARG A 298 -0.27 1.69 -5.51
N PRO A 299 0.27 2.22 -6.64
CA PRO A 299 1.46 3.07 -6.58
C PRO A 299 1.20 4.51 -6.14
N ILE A 300 -0.08 4.92 -6.00
CA ILE A 300 -0.42 6.32 -5.79
C ILE A 300 -0.05 6.75 -4.36
N PRO A 301 0.77 7.82 -4.20
CA PRO A 301 1.03 8.40 -2.89
C PRO A 301 -0.23 9.00 -2.27
N THR A 302 -0.32 8.96 -0.94
CA THR A 302 -1.36 9.71 -0.22
C THR A 302 -1.25 11.17 -0.58
N GLN A 303 -2.37 11.81 -0.92
CA GLN A 303 -2.43 13.21 -1.27
C GLN A 303 -2.78 14.07 -0.04
N PRO A 304 -2.41 15.36 -0.03
CA PRO A 304 -2.48 16.19 1.17
C PRO A 304 -3.91 16.59 1.59
N THR A 305 -4.89 16.40 0.74
CA THR A 305 -6.30 16.68 1.05
C THR A 305 -7.22 15.54 0.62
N VAL A 306 -8.38 15.44 1.27
CA VAL A 306 -9.43 14.47 0.88
C VAL A 306 -9.92 14.75 -0.55
N GLU A 307 -10.02 16.02 -0.95
CA GLU A 307 -10.39 16.41 -2.30
C GLU A 307 -9.40 15.92 -3.35
N ASP A 308 -8.10 16.00 -3.07
CA ASP A 308 -7.06 15.51 -3.99
C ASP A 308 -7.10 13.97 -4.07
N ILE A 309 -7.29 13.28 -2.95
CA ILE A 309 -7.46 11.82 -2.92
C ILE A 309 -8.62 11.38 -3.82
N ILE A 310 -9.79 11.99 -3.66
CA ILE A 310 -10.96 11.67 -4.47
C ILE A 310 -10.76 12.08 -5.94
N SER A 311 -10.09 13.19 -6.20
CA SER A 311 -9.78 13.64 -7.56
C SER A 311 -8.87 12.66 -8.29
N VAL A 312 -7.84 12.16 -7.64
CA VAL A 312 -6.94 11.14 -8.20
C VAL A 312 -7.67 9.81 -8.41
N GLN A 313 -8.51 9.39 -7.47
CA GLN A 313 -9.37 8.21 -7.65
C GLN A 313 -10.29 8.35 -8.88
N CYS A 314 -10.92 9.50 -9.06
CA CYS A 314 -11.73 9.79 -10.24
C CYS A 314 -10.91 9.81 -11.53
N LEU A 315 -9.72 10.38 -11.50
CA LEU A 315 -8.78 10.38 -12.63
C LEU A 315 -8.43 8.96 -13.08
N VAL A 316 -7.96 8.13 -12.16
CA VAL A 316 -7.59 6.71 -12.44
C VAL A 316 -8.76 5.97 -13.05
N THR A 317 -9.93 6.05 -12.41
CA THR A 317 -11.13 5.35 -12.85
C THR A 317 -11.59 5.85 -14.22
N GLY A 318 -11.53 7.18 -14.42
CA GLY A 318 -11.88 7.82 -15.69
C GLY A 318 -10.93 7.44 -16.83
N LEU A 319 -9.63 7.37 -16.55
CA LEU A 319 -8.62 6.94 -17.54
C LEU A 319 -8.83 5.48 -17.95
N ILE A 320 -8.98 4.56 -16.99
CA ILE A 320 -9.20 3.14 -17.29
C ILE A 320 -10.45 2.97 -18.15
N ARG A 321 -11.58 3.56 -17.75
CA ARG A 321 -12.82 3.49 -18.53
C ARG A 321 -12.73 4.18 -19.88
N GLY A 322 -12.03 5.29 -19.95
CA GLY A 322 -11.78 5.99 -21.20
C GLY A 322 -10.99 5.14 -22.20
N LEU A 323 -9.91 4.51 -21.74
CA LEU A 323 -9.08 3.63 -22.57
C LEU A 323 -9.84 2.37 -23.03
N MET A 324 -10.72 1.83 -22.18
CA MET A 324 -11.60 0.72 -22.59
C MET A 324 -12.63 1.14 -23.66
N ALA A 325 -13.06 2.39 -23.66
CA ALA A 325 -14.08 2.89 -24.56
C ALA A 325 -13.53 3.33 -25.93
N VAL A 326 -12.23 3.53 -26.06
CA VAL A 326 -11.56 3.96 -27.26
C VAL A 326 -10.35 3.07 -27.56
N ASP A 327 -10.13 2.81 -28.85
CA ASP A 327 -8.94 2.09 -29.31
C ASP A 327 -7.74 3.05 -29.30
N HIS A 328 -7.08 3.16 -28.14
CA HIS A 328 -5.99 4.11 -27.94
C HIS A 328 -4.64 3.39 -28.04
N PRO A 329 -3.67 3.92 -28.82
CA PRO A 329 -2.36 3.26 -29.04
C PRO A 329 -1.59 2.93 -27.75
N VAL A 330 -1.82 3.65 -26.63
CA VAL A 330 -1.14 3.40 -25.37
C VAL A 330 -1.43 2.00 -24.80
N THR A 331 -2.58 1.40 -25.13
CA THR A 331 -2.93 0.04 -24.69
C THR A 331 -2.14 -1.05 -25.42
N GLU A 332 -1.57 -0.70 -26.59
CA GLU A 332 -0.76 -1.59 -27.42
C GLU A 332 0.74 -1.53 -27.08
N LEU A 333 1.17 -0.64 -26.19
CA LEU A 333 2.56 -0.57 -25.76
C LEU A 333 3.03 -1.92 -25.22
N ASP A 334 4.25 -2.31 -25.62
CA ASP A 334 4.89 -3.47 -25.00
C ASP A 334 5.20 -3.22 -23.52
N GLN A 335 5.42 -4.30 -22.77
CA GLN A 335 5.66 -4.27 -21.33
C GLN A 335 6.81 -3.31 -20.96
N SER A 336 7.93 -3.40 -21.68
CA SER A 336 9.13 -2.61 -21.38
C SER A 336 8.99 -1.13 -21.68
N THR A 337 8.05 -0.75 -22.55
CA THR A 337 7.74 0.66 -22.85
C THR A 337 6.71 1.22 -21.87
N ALA A 338 5.83 0.36 -21.36
CA ALA A 338 4.82 0.75 -20.36
C ALA A 338 5.42 0.88 -18.95
N GLU A 339 6.45 0.10 -18.62
CA GLU A 339 7.24 0.13 -17.39
C GLU A 339 8.19 1.33 -17.35
#